data_697f14942ade940b66745364e6e382e6
#
_entry.id   697f14942ade940b66745364e6e382e6
#
_cell.length_a   1.000
_cell.length_b   1.000
_cell.length_c   1.000
_cell.angle_alpha   90.00
_cell.angle_beta   90.00
_cell.angle_gamma   90.00
#
_symmetry.space_group_name_H-M   'P 1'
#
loop_
_entity.id
_entity.type
_entity.pdbx_description
1 polymer ?
#
loop_
_entity_poly.entity_id
_entity_poly.type
_entity_poly.pdbx_seq_one_letter_code
_entity_poly.pdbx_strand_id
1 'polypeptide(L)'
;MKASSVLTPYLNWFYGFLCFLSLWPFFSWKWPAIPVSFIAICFFLFLFDLCYINKLKVNKKIFLIIFSTLFVLILFILLPGGIPPWFNYYSLFLFLFLLLPRKRIFEISLKFRSIFIFSLLPGLVIYALLIIGVKLPYGILDAHNELKDSLGIYYRDYIGTVALSHLVLTVGDSTIIRFSGMLDEPGLLGTISALLLLADKLNFKHKSNYVLLLSGVISISLAFYLLILMGLIFQTRRKIISLAI
;
A
#
# COMPACT_ATOMS: atom_id res chain seq x y z
N MET A 1 33.29 -8.84 -3.12
CA MET A 1 32.25 -8.40 -4.07
C MET A 1 31.13 -9.41 -4.35
N LYS A 2 31.28 -10.73 -4.14
CA LYS A 2 30.24 -11.74 -4.46
C LYS A 2 29.03 -11.78 -3.47
N ALA A 3 29.25 -11.49 -2.18
CA ALA A 3 28.17 -11.58 -1.17
C ALA A 3 27.07 -10.51 -1.35
N SER A 4 27.42 -9.30 -1.77
CA SER A 4 26.44 -8.22 -1.98
C SER A 4 25.46 -8.51 -3.12
N SER A 5 25.88 -9.23 -4.16
CA SER A 5 24.99 -9.55 -5.29
C SER A 5 23.94 -10.61 -4.94
N VAL A 6 24.26 -11.51 -4.01
CA VAL A 6 23.32 -12.56 -3.55
C VAL A 6 22.28 -12.00 -2.59
N LEU A 7 22.68 -11.09 -1.69
CA LEU A 7 21.79 -10.56 -0.64
C LEU A 7 20.77 -9.54 -1.19
N THR A 8 21.14 -8.79 -2.22
CA THR A 8 20.30 -7.72 -2.80
C THR A 8 18.88 -8.18 -3.21
N PRO A 9 18.66 -9.32 -3.89
CA PRO A 9 17.32 -9.77 -4.23
C PRO A 9 16.43 -10.03 -3.00
N TYR A 10 16.97 -10.63 -1.96
CA TYR A 10 16.24 -10.92 -0.72
C TYR A 10 15.86 -9.62 0.00
N LEU A 11 16.78 -8.66 0.06
CA LEU A 11 16.48 -7.33 0.62
C LEU A 11 15.39 -6.60 -0.18
N ASN A 12 15.38 -6.71 -1.51
CA ASN A 12 14.34 -6.10 -2.32
C ASN A 12 12.96 -6.73 -2.04
N TRP A 13 12.87 -8.05 -1.83
CA TRP A 13 11.63 -8.70 -1.38
C TRP A 13 11.21 -8.23 0.01
N PHE A 14 12.14 -8.17 0.94
CA PHE A 14 11.90 -7.70 2.29
C PHE A 14 11.38 -6.25 2.29
N TYR A 15 12.00 -5.35 1.54
CA TYR A 15 11.55 -3.97 1.43
C TYR A 15 10.19 -3.85 0.72
N GLY A 16 9.94 -4.66 -0.30
CA GLY A 16 8.62 -4.73 -0.93
C GLY A 16 7.54 -5.18 0.05
N PHE A 17 7.86 -6.13 0.92
CA PHE A 17 6.97 -6.57 1.99
C PHE A 17 6.75 -5.49 3.06
N LEU A 18 7.80 -4.74 3.44
CA LEU A 18 7.66 -3.59 4.34
C LEU A 18 6.74 -2.51 3.77
N CYS A 19 6.87 -2.20 2.48
CA CYS A 19 5.95 -1.30 1.79
C CYS A 19 4.51 -1.80 1.86
N PHE A 20 4.29 -3.10 1.71
CA PHE A 20 2.97 -3.70 1.84
C PHE A 20 2.43 -3.60 3.27
N LEU A 21 3.24 -3.93 4.28
CA LEU A 21 2.85 -3.82 5.68
C LEU A 21 2.51 -2.38 6.09
N SER A 22 3.18 -1.39 5.50
CA SER A 22 2.88 0.02 5.76
C SER A 22 1.49 0.46 5.32
N LEU A 23 0.90 -0.28 4.37
CA LEU A 23 -0.45 -0.04 3.86
C LEU A 23 -1.51 -0.89 4.58
N TRP A 24 -1.07 -1.84 5.40
CA TRP A 24 -1.97 -2.75 6.09
C TRP A 24 -2.19 -2.32 7.54
N PRO A 25 -3.23 -1.53 7.84
CA PRO A 25 -3.48 -0.97 9.18
C PRO A 25 -3.73 -2.05 10.22
N PHE A 26 -4.38 -3.16 9.83
CA PHE A 26 -4.68 -4.27 10.73
C PHE A 26 -3.45 -4.93 11.33
N PHE A 27 -2.29 -4.86 10.66
CA PHE A 27 -1.04 -5.35 11.23
C PHE A 27 -0.66 -4.59 12.49
N SER A 28 -0.77 -3.25 12.47
CA SER A 28 -0.49 -2.41 13.62
C SER A 28 -1.59 -2.45 14.68
N TRP A 29 -2.84 -2.64 14.28
CA TRP A 29 -3.98 -2.70 15.21
C TRP A 29 -4.04 -4.01 15.99
N LYS A 30 -3.84 -5.13 15.31
CA LYS A 30 -3.93 -6.47 15.92
C LYS A 30 -2.72 -6.80 16.81
N TRP A 31 -1.56 -6.22 16.53
CA TRP A 31 -0.31 -6.47 17.26
C TRP A 31 0.45 -5.17 17.59
N PRO A 32 -0.08 -4.34 18.49
CA PRO A 32 0.52 -3.03 18.77
C PRO A 32 1.94 -3.08 19.37
N ALA A 33 2.32 -4.20 20.00
CA ALA A 33 3.66 -4.37 20.58
C ALA A 33 4.76 -4.73 19.57
N ILE A 34 4.39 -5.32 18.41
CA ILE A 34 5.34 -5.74 17.37
C ILE A 34 5.96 -4.55 16.62
N PRO A 35 5.22 -3.46 16.33
CA PRO A 35 5.71 -2.38 15.50
C PRO A 35 7.06 -1.79 15.94
N VAL A 36 7.28 -1.55 17.20
CA VAL A 36 8.49 -0.85 17.67
C VAL A 36 9.75 -1.67 17.45
N SER A 37 9.77 -2.93 17.88
CA SER A 37 10.92 -3.82 17.70
C SER A 37 11.16 -4.12 16.22
N PHE A 38 10.08 -4.30 15.46
CA PHE A 38 10.15 -4.55 14.03
C PHE A 38 10.72 -3.34 13.27
N ILE A 39 10.31 -2.11 13.62
CA ILE A 39 10.84 -0.87 13.06
C ILE A 39 12.34 -0.77 13.31
N ALA A 40 12.80 -1.05 14.55
CA ALA A 40 14.21 -0.99 14.88
C ALA A 40 15.03 -1.96 14.01
N ILE A 41 14.58 -3.21 13.87
CA ILE A 41 15.23 -4.20 13.01
C ILE A 41 15.26 -3.73 11.54
N CYS A 42 14.16 -3.22 11.04
CA CYS A 42 14.07 -2.69 9.67
C CYS A 42 15.04 -1.52 9.46
N PHE A 43 15.13 -0.62 10.42
CA PHE A 43 16.05 0.52 10.39
C PHE A 43 17.51 0.07 10.35
N PHE A 44 17.90 -0.87 11.21
CA PHE A 44 19.26 -1.43 11.20
C PHE A 44 19.59 -2.13 9.89
N LEU A 45 18.69 -2.95 9.34
CA LEU A 45 18.89 -3.61 8.06
C LEU A 45 18.99 -2.60 6.92
N PHE A 46 18.22 -1.53 6.97
CA PHE A 46 18.28 -0.47 5.98
C PHE A 46 19.58 0.32 6.06
N LEU A 47 20.05 0.67 7.25
CA LEU A 47 21.36 1.32 7.46
C LEU A 47 22.49 0.42 6.97
N PHE A 48 22.44 -0.88 7.29
CA PHE A 48 23.40 -1.85 6.80
C PHE A 48 23.42 -1.87 5.26
N ASP A 49 22.28 -1.91 4.61
CA ASP A 49 22.16 -1.88 3.17
C ASP A 49 22.75 -0.59 2.57
N LEU A 50 22.42 0.56 3.12
CA LEU A 50 22.94 1.84 2.66
C LEU A 50 24.46 1.93 2.80
N CYS A 51 25.00 1.53 3.96
CA CYS A 51 26.44 1.69 4.26
C CYS A 51 27.31 0.64 3.56
N TYR A 52 26.88 -0.62 3.60
CA TYR A 52 27.74 -1.73 3.14
C TYR A 52 27.46 -2.18 1.70
N ILE A 53 26.19 -2.23 1.29
CA ILE A 53 25.83 -2.72 -0.05
C ILE A 53 25.88 -1.60 -1.06
N ASN A 54 25.24 -0.47 -0.77
CA ASN A 54 25.17 0.66 -1.71
C ASN A 54 26.33 1.64 -1.55
N LYS A 55 27.14 1.54 -0.50
CA LYS A 55 28.27 2.44 -0.21
C LYS A 55 27.86 3.91 -0.35
N LEU A 56 26.77 4.26 0.30
CA LEU A 56 26.16 5.58 0.20
C LEU A 56 27.17 6.67 0.56
N LYS A 57 27.44 7.55 -0.40
CA LYS A 57 28.22 8.77 -0.12
C LYS A 57 27.25 9.87 0.32
N VAL A 58 27.39 10.32 1.54
CA VAL A 58 26.56 11.40 2.08
C VAL A 58 26.84 12.68 1.30
N ASN A 59 25.82 13.20 0.65
CA ASN A 59 25.83 14.49 -0.04
C ASN A 59 24.72 15.40 0.51
N LYS A 60 24.70 16.68 0.08
CA LYS A 60 23.72 17.65 0.54
C LYS A 60 22.26 17.19 0.39
N LYS A 61 21.94 16.49 -0.71
CA LYS A 61 20.59 15.97 -0.99
C LYS A 61 20.19 14.86 0.01
N ILE A 62 21.10 13.96 0.28
CA ILE A 62 20.91 12.85 1.23
C ILE A 62 20.71 13.39 2.63
N PHE A 63 21.60 14.35 3.03
CA PHE A 63 21.47 15.02 4.31
C PHE A 63 20.10 15.69 4.45
N LEU A 64 19.63 16.41 3.43
CA LEU A 64 18.33 17.07 3.45
C LEU A 64 17.17 16.06 3.62
N ILE A 65 17.20 14.92 2.94
CA ILE A 65 16.18 13.87 3.07
C ILE A 65 16.15 13.31 4.49
N ILE A 66 17.32 12.95 5.04
CA ILE A 66 17.41 12.42 6.40
C ILE A 66 16.93 13.47 7.41
N PHE A 67 17.39 14.71 7.27
CA PHE A 67 17.00 15.82 8.14
C PHE A 67 15.50 16.07 8.10
N SER A 68 14.91 16.13 6.89
CA SER A 68 13.45 16.33 6.74
C SER A 68 12.66 15.20 7.38
N THR A 69 13.10 13.95 7.23
CA THR A 69 12.43 12.79 7.83
C THR A 69 12.48 12.85 9.36
N LEU A 70 13.66 13.16 9.92
CA LEU A 70 13.83 13.32 11.37
C LEU A 70 13.05 14.53 11.89
N PHE A 71 13.05 15.64 11.17
CA PHE A 71 12.30 16.84 11.53
C PHE A 71 10.80 16.57 11.63
N VAL A 72 10.23 15.88 10.63
CA VAL A 72 8.82 15.48 10.66
C VAL A 72 8.53 14.56 11.86
N LEU A 73 9.40 13.59 12.14
CA LEU A 73 9.27 12.72 13.29
C LEU A 73 9.28 13.50 14.61
N ILE A 74 10.22 14.44 14.77
CA ILE A 74 10.33 15.30 15.95
C ILE A 74 9.08 16.17 16.12
N LEU A 75 8.57 16.76 15.02
CA LEU A 75 7.33 17.53 15.05
C LEU A 75 6.17 16.70 15.60
N PHE A 76 5.99 15.45 15.14
CA PHE A 76 4.93 14.58 15.65
C PHE A 76 5.09 14.21 17.13
N ILE A 77 6.35 14.06 17.61
CA ILE A 77 6.62 13.80 19.03
C ILE A 77 6.30 15.02 19.89
N LEU A 78 6.54 16.23 19.37
CA LEU A 78 6.33 17.49 20.09
C LEU A 78 4.89 18.01 20.02
N LEU A 79 4.04 17.45 19.17
CA LEU A 79 2.64 17.86 19.06
C LEU A 79 1.88 17.57 20.37
N PRO A 80 1.06 18.53 20.85
CA PRO A 80 0.18 18.29 21.97
C PRO A 80 -0.78 17.14 21.66
N GLY A 81 -0.80 16.09 22.49
CA GLY A 81 -1.58 14.88 22.24
C GLY A 81 -0.79 13.69 21.72
N GLY A 82 0.52 13.86 21.48
CA GLY A 82 1.39 12.78 21.04
C GLY A 82 1.19 12.38 19.58
N ILE A 83 1.71 11.20 19.24
CA ILE A 83 1.58 10.66 17.88
C ILE A 83 0.19 10.08 17.72
N PRO A 84 -0.58 10.55 16.72
CA PRO A 84 -1.93 10.04 16.50
C PRO A 84 -1.94 8.53 16.29
N PRO A 85 -2.90 7.77 16.83
CA PRO A 85 -2.96 6.31 16.70
C PRO A 85 -3.03 5.83 15.24
N TRP A 86 -3.56 6.69 14.33
CA TRP A 86 -3.62 6.42 12.89
C TRP A 86 -2.29 6.66 12.16
N PHE A 87 -1.29 7.28 12.83
CA PHE A 87 0.00 7.54 12.20
C PHE A 87 0.83 6.27 12.13
N ASN A 88 1.04 5.80 10.92
CA ASN A 88 1.85 4.62 10.68
C ASN A 88 3.33 5.00 10.51
N TYR A 89 4.14 4.70 11.52
CA TYR A 89 5.60 4.94 11.49
C TYR A 89 6.29 4.31 10.28
N TYR A 90 5.76 3.22 9.75
CA TYR A 90 6.32 2.57 8.56
C TYR A 90 6.33 3.50 7.35
N SER A 91 5.39 4.43 7.27
CA SER A 91 5.32 5.40 6.18
C SER A 91 6.53 6.32 6.15
N LEU A 92 7.12 6.65 7.31
CA LEU A 92 8.34 7.46 7.38
C LEU A 92 9.54 6.73 6.75
N PHE A 93 9.63 5.41 6.91
CA PHE A 93 10.72 4.64 6.30
C PHE A 93 10.66 4.65 4.78
N LEU A 94 9.48 4.83 4.19
CA LEU A 94 9.36 4.93 2.73
C LEU A 94 10.11 6.14 2.17
N PHE A 95 10.20 7.24 2.91
CA PHE A 95 11.03 8.39 2.50
C PHE A 95 12.51 8.03 2.43
N LEU A 96 12.99 7.16 3.31
CA LEU A 96 14.38 6.71 3.30
C LEU A 96 14.69 5.85 2.06
N PHE A 97 13.71 5.20 1.44
CA PHE A 97 13.93 4.50 0.18
C PHE A 97 14.35 5.42 -0.97
N LEU A 98 14.04 6.73 -0.89
CA LEU A 98 14.52 7.72 -1.86
C LEU A 98 16.06 7.84 -1.87
N LEU A 99 16.74 7.34 -0.84
CA LEU A 99 18.20 7.27 -0.75
C LEU A 99 18.79 6.13 -1.60
N LEU A 100 17.98 5.14 -1.92
CA LEU A 100 18.41 4.01 -2.76
C LEU A 100 18.57 4.43 -4.23
N PRO A 101 19.44 3.73 -4.99
CA PRO A 101 19.54 3.93 -6.42
C PRO A 101 18.21 3.67 -7.13
N ARG A 102 17.87 4.46 -8.15
CA ARG A 102 16.59 4.36 -8.89
C ARG A 102 16.30 2.92 -9.37
N LYS A 103 17.31 2.20 -9.82
CA LYS A 103 17.16 0.79 -10.24
C LYS A 103 16.64 -0.08 -9.10
N ARG A 104 17.18 0.09 -7.88
CA ARG A 104 16.73 -0.68 -6.72
C ARG A 104 15.31 -0.30 -6.28
N ILE A 105 14.98 1.00 -6.30
CA ILE A 105 13.61 1.46 -6.01
C ILE A 105 12.63 0.78 -6.97
N PHE A 106 12.97 0.73 -8.25
CA PHE A 106 12.16 0.04 -9.26
C PHE A 106 12.02 -1.46 -8.98
N GLU A 107 13.11 -2.15 -8.64
CA GLU A 107 13.08 -3.57 -8.28
C GLU A 107 12.21 -3.83 -7.03
N ILE A 108 12.31 -2.98 -6.00
CA ILE A 108 11.48 -3.03 -4.79
C ILE A 108 10.00 -2.82 -5.14
N SER A 109 9.69 -1.86 -6.00
CA SER A 109 8.31 -1.60 -6.43
C SER A 109 7.69 -2.78 -7.18
N LEU A 110 8.49 -3.52 -7.96
CA LEU A 110 8.02 -4.76 -8.60
C LEU A 110 7.73 -5.86 -7.56
N LYS A 111 8.53 -5.96 -6.49
CA LYS A 111 8.27 -6.93 -5.41
C LYS A 111 7.04 -6.55 -4.60
N PHE A 112 6.92 -5.27 -4.24
CA PHE A 112 5.70 -4.73 -3.63
C PHE A 112 4.45 -5.05 -4.46
N ARG A 113 4.48 -4.76 -5.77
CA ARG A 113 3.38 -5.06 -6.68
C ARG A 113 3.00 -6.55 -6.65
N SER A 114 4.00 -7.44 -6.69
CA SER A 114 3.74 -8.88 -6.65
C SER A 114 3.06 -9.32 -5.35
N ILE A 115 3.53 -8.82 -4.21
CA ILE A 115 2.96 -9.10 -2.89
C ILE A 115 1.53 -8.55 -2.81
N PHE A 116 1.33 -7.31 -3.27
CA PHE A 116 0.02 -6.66 -3.26
C PHE A 116 -0.99 -7.45 -4.09
N ILE A 117 -0.65 -7.82 -5.33
CA ILE A 117 -1.53 -8.62 -6.19
C ILE A 117 -1.85 -9.98 -5.55
N PHE A 118 -0.84 -10.65 -4.99
CA PHE A 118 -1.03 -11.93 -4.31
C PHE A 118 -1.98 -11.80 -3.11
N SER A 119 -1.89 -10.72 -2.34
CA SER A 119 -2.76 -10.44 -1.20
C SER A 119 -4.22 -10.19 -1.60
N LEU A 120 -4.48 -9.73 -2.83
CA LEU A 120 -5.84 -9.49 -3.32
C LEU A 120 -6.58 -10.77 -3.71
N LEU A 121 -5.87 -11.84 -4.10
CA LEU A 121 -6.49 -13.06 -4.62
C LEU A 121 -7.46 -13.72 -3.62
N PRO A 122 -7.06 -14.01 -2.36
CA PRO A 122 -8.00 -14.58 -1.40
C PRO A 122 -9.16 -13.63 -1.11
N GLY A 123 -8.90 -12.33 -1.05
CA GLY A 123 -9.93 -11.31 -0.87
C GLY A 123 -10.99 -11.31 -1.96
N LEU A 124 -10.57 -11.44 -3.22
CA LEU A 124 -11.49 -11.50 -4.36
C LEU A 124 -12.39 -12.74 -4.31
N VAL A 125 -11.83 -13.91 -3.90
CA VAL A 125 -12.62 -15.13 -3.73
C VAL A 125 -13.67 -14.94 -2.63
N ILE A 126 -13.26 -14.43 -1.47
CA ILE A 126 -14.18 -14.16 -0.35
C ILE A 126 -15.26 -13.15 -0.76
N TYR A 127 -14.87 -12.09 -1.45
CA TYR A 127 -15.81 -11.09 -1.95
C TYR A 127 -16.84 -11.69 -2.90
N ALA A 128 -16.43 -12.55 -3.83
CA ALA A 128 -17.35 -13.26 -4.73
C ALA A 128 -18.33 -14.13 -3.93
N LEU A 129 -17.86 -14.88 -2.92
CA LEU A 129 -18.70 -15.68 -2.06
C LEU A 129 -19.72 -14.83 -1.28
N LEU A 130 -19.31 -13.66 -0.78
CA LEU A 130 -20.21 -12.74 -0.09
C LEU A 130 -21.31 -12.18 -1.01
N ILE A 131 -20.96 -11.85 -2.27
CA ILE A 131 -21.94 -11.34 -3.26
C ILE A 131 -23.00 -12.38 -3.59
N ILE A 132 -22.62 -13.66 -3.70
CA ILE A 132 -23.58 -14.75 -3.96
C ILE A 132 -24.35 -15.21 -2.71
N GLY A 133 -24.17 -14.48 -1.58
CA GLY A 133 -24.94 -14.69 -0.37
C GLY A 133 -24.41 -15.79 0.56
N VAL A 134 -23.20 -16.29 0.35
CA VAL A 134 -22.60 -17.29 1.26
C VAL A 134 -22.27 -16.64 2.60
N LYS A 135 -22.81 -17.20 3.69
CA LYS A 135 -22.50 -16.75 5.05
C LYS A 135 -21.14 -17.33 5.46
N LEU A 136 -20.12 -16.47 5.49
CA LEU A 136 -18.78 -16.84 5.94
C LEU A 136 -18.58 -16.42 7.41
N PRO A 137 -17.84 -17.22 8.21
CA PRO A 137 -17.44 -16.80 9.54
C PRO A 137 -16.47 -15.61 9.43
N TYR A 138 -16.58 -14.68 10.37
CA TYR A 138 -15.70 -13.50 10.44
C TYR A 138 -15.35 -13.16 11.89
N GLY A 139 -14.17 -12.55 12.08
CA GLY A 139 -13.80 -11.86 13.30
C GLY A 139 -14.26 -10.40 13.26
N ILE A 140 -14.40 -9.80 14.42
CA ILE A 140 -14.67 -8.36 14.54
C ILE A 140 -13.37 -7.68 14.91
N LEU A 141 -13.04 -6.60 14.19
CA LEU A 141 -11.92 -5.72 14.47
C LEU A 141 -12.45 -4.31 14.69
N ASP A 142 -12.01 -3.71 15.79
CA ASP A 142 -12.34 -2.33 16.09
C ASP A 142 -11.62 -1.38 15.11
N ALA A 143 -12.29 -0.29 14.77
CA ALA A 143 -11.76 0.66 13.81
C ALA A 143 -10.57 1.48 14.35
N HIS A 144 -10.33 1.48 15.66
CA HIS A 144 -9.37 2.33 16.37
C HIS A 144 -9.42 3.81 15.92
N ASN A 145 -10.63 4.27 15.66
CA ASN A 145 -10.93 5.62 15.21
C ASN A 145 -12.21 6.09 15.91
N GLU A 146 -12.09 7.09 16.78
CA GLU A 146 -13.18 7.60 17.61
C GLU A 146 -14.44 7.95 16.80
N LEU A 147 -14.27 8.50 15.58
CA LEU A 147 -15.41 8.82 14.72
C LEU A 147 -16.11 7.56 14.22
N LYS A 148 -15.37 6.53 13.81
CA LYS A 148 -15.94 5.25 13.35
C LYS A 148 -16.61 4.52 14.51
N ASP A 149 -15.96 4.53 15.67
CA ASP A 149 -16.48 3.90 16.89
C ASP A 149 -17.77 4.57 17.36
N SER A 150 -17.86 5.91 17.33
CA SER A 150 -19.07 6.65 17.66
C SER A 150 -20.24 6.38 16.70
N LEU A 151 -19.95 5.99 15.46
CA LEU A 151 -20.93 5.59 14.45
C LEU A 151 -21.24 4.08 14.46
N GLY A 152 -20.65 3.31 15.39
CA GLY A 152 -20.82 1.86 15.46
C GLY A 152 -20.24 1.11 14.24
N ILE A 153 -19.24 1.70 13.57
CA ILE A 153 -18.61 1.12 12.40
C ILE A 153 -17.48 0.21 12.87
N TYR A 154 -17.57 -1.07 12.53
CA TYR A 154 -16.54 -2.07 12.80
C TYR A 154 -16.13 -2.77 11.50
N TYR A 155 -15.00 -3.48 11.54
CA TYR A 155 -14.51 -4.28 10.43
C TYR A 155 -14.81 -5.76 10.65
N ARG A 156 -15.30 -6.42 9.59
CA ARG A 156 -15.42 -7.87 9.53
C ARG A 156 -14.16 -8.44 8.90
N ASP A 157 -13.38 -9.18 9.66
CA ASP A 157 -12.14 -9.84 9.20
C ASP A 157 -12.47 -11.27 8.73
N TYR A 158 -12.31 -11.49 7.44
CA TYR A 158 -12.55 -12.79 6.78
C TYR A 158 -11.26 -13.53 6.43
N ILE A 159 -10.17 -13.33 7.18
CA ILE A 159 -8.86 -13.97 6.90
C ILE A 159 -8.39 -13.68 5.46
N GLY A 160 -7.80 -12.52 5.24
CA GLY A 160 -7.26 -12.11 3.94
C GLY A 160 -8.07 -11.07 3.19
N THR A 161 -9.24 -10.71 3.68
CA THR A 161 -9.97 -9.52 3.29
C THR A 161 -10.77 -8.97 4.45
N VAL A 162 -11.03 -7.68 4.38
CA VAL A 162 -11.79 -6.96 5.39
C VAL A 162 -12.97 -6.29 4.73
N ALA A 163 -14.11 -6.31 5.38
CA ALA A 163 -15.30 -5.57 4.95
C ALA A 163 -15.76 -4.66 6.08
N LEU A 164 -15.93 -3.37 5.79
CA LEU A 164 -16.58 -2.47 6.73
C LEU A 164 -18.05 -2.83 6.87
N SER A 165 -18.53 -2.80 8.11
CA SER A 165 -19.94 -3.13 8.42
C SER A 165 -20.95 -2.21 7.72
N HIS A 166 -20.55 -0.98 7.37
CA HIS A 166 -21.43 0.07 6.85
C HIS A 166 -21.05 0.60 5.45
N LEU A 167 -19.97 0.11 4.80
CA LEU A 167 -19.67 0.53 3.43
C LEU A 167 -20.47 -0.25 2.42
N VAL A 168 -21.75 -0.03 2.50
CA VAL A 168 -22.74 -0.54 1.57
C VAL A 168 -23.17 0.63 0.69
N LEU A 169 -22.97 0.53 -0.61
CA LEU A 169 -23.55 1.45 -1.57
C LEU A 169 -24.99 1.02 -1.82
N THR A 170 -25.92 1.86 -1.43
CA THR A 170 -27.33 1.62 -1.72
C THR A 170 -27.65 2.20 -3.10
N VAL A 171 -28.00 1.34 -4.03
CA VAL A 171 -28.47 1.75 -5.36
C VAL A 171 -29.91 1.23 -5.51
N GLY A 172 -30.87 2.11 -5.31
CA GLY A 172 -32.28 1.71 -5.15
C GLY A 172 -32.47 0.86 -3.90
N ASP A 173 -33.09 -0.30 -4.04
CA ASP A 173 -33.29 -1.28 -2.95
C ASP A 173 -32.13 -2.27 -2.78
N SER A 174 -31.11 -2.15 -3.60
CA SER A 174 -29.96 -3.07 -3.61
C SER A 174 -28.79 -2.49 -2.82
N THR A 175 -28.18 -3.33 -1.99
CA THR A 175 -26.99 -2.99 -1.22
C THR A 175 -25.75 -3.65 -1.84
N ILE A 176 -24.77 -2.83 -2.25
CA ILE A 176 -23.53 -3.31 -2.84
C ILE A 176 -22.40 -3.12 -1.82
N ILE A 177 -21.76 -4.21 -1.41
CA ILE A 177 -20.57 -4.17 -0.56
C ILE A 177 -19.38 -3.73 -1.41
N ARG A 178 -18.65 -2.71 -0.98
CA ARG A 178 -17.42 -2.26 -1.65
C ARG A 178 -16.23 -3.12 -1.23
N PHE A 179 -15.43 -3.50 -2.20
CA PHE A 179 -14.23 -4.32 -1.93
C PHE A 179 -13.06 -3.45 -1.46
N SER A 180 -12.46 -3.79 -0.33
CA SER A 180 -11.27 -3.13 0.23
C SER A 180 -10.04 -4.04 0.32
N GLY A 181 -10.19 -5.34 0.08
CA GLY A 181 -9.08 -6.30 0.26
C GLY A 181 -8.58 -6.30 1.70
N MET A 182 -7.27 -6.19 1.87
CA MET A 182 -6.63 -6.10 3.19
C MET A 182 -6.47 -4.65 3.69
N LEU A 183 -6.99 -3.67 2.95
CA LEU A 183 -6.89 -2.26 3.29
C LEU A 183 -8.13 -1.82 4.08
N ASP A 184 -7.99 -0.75 4.83
CA ASP A 184 -9.06 -0.20 5.66
C ASP A 184 -10.17 0.49 4.84
N GLU A 185 -9.83 0.95 3.64
CA GLU A 185 -10.77 1.68 2.80
C GLU A 185 -10.71 1.24 1.33
N PRO A 186 -11.89 1.06 0.68
CA PRO A 186 -11.96 0.79 -0.76
C PRO A 186 -11.31 1.89 -1.60
N GLY A 187 -11.34 3.14 -1.12
CA GLY A 187 -10.71 4.28 -1.77
C GLY A 187 -9.20 4.12 -1.92
N LEU A 188 -8.54 3.66 -0.87
CA LEU A 188 -7.10 3.39 -0.87
C LEU A 188 -6.77 2.24 -1.82
N LEU A 189 -7.55 1.15 -1.79
CA LEU A 189 -7.39 0.03 -2.71
C LEU A 189 -7.47 0.47 -4.18
N GLY A 190 -8.51 1.23 -4.52
CA GLY A 190 -8.70 1.74 -5.87
C GLY A 190 -7.53 2.63 -6.31
N THR A 191 -7.08 3.54 -5.45
CA THR A 191 -5.95 4.43 -5.72
C THR A 191 -4.67 3.64 -6.02
N ILE A 192 -4.30 2.69 -5.16
CA ILE A 192 -3.08 1.88 -5.34
C ILE A 192 -3.18 1.03 -6.60
N SER A 193 -4.33 0.39 -6.83
CA SER A 193 -4.57 -0.43 -8.03
C SER A 193 -4.42 0.40 -9.30
N ALA A 194 -4.96 1.62 -9.34
CA ALA A 194 -4.81 2.53 -10.47
C ALA A 194 -3.35 2.93 -10.69
N LEU A 195 -2.63 3.33 -9.65
CA LEU A 195 -1.22 3.72 -9.73
C LEU A 195 -0.34 2.59 -10.24
N LEU A 196 -0.56 1.35 -9.77
CA LEU A 196 0.18 0.17 -10.24
C LEU A 196 -0.13 -0.17 -11.70
N LEU A 197 -1.38 -0.03 -12.14
CA LEU A 197 -1.77 -0.20 -13.54
C LEU A 197 -1.13 0.87 -14.43
N LEU A 198 -1.11 2.12 -14.00
CA LEU A 198 -0.49 3.23 -14.73
C LEU A 198 1.03 3.09 -14.79
N ALA A 199 1.67 2.65 -13.73
CA ALA A 199 3.12 2.36 -13.71
C ALA A 199 3.50 1.29 -14.73
N ASP A 200 2.61 0.32 -14.99
CA ASP A 200 2.78 -0.70 -16.04
C ASP A 200 2.15 -0.28 -17.40
N LYS A 201 1.84 1.00 -17.56
CA LYS A 201 1.28 1.59 -18.79
C LYS A 201 -0.01 0.89 -19.27
N LEU A 202 -0.84 0.41 -18.36
CA LEU A 202 -2.06 -0.35 -18.66
C LEU A 202 -1.78 -1.57 -19.59
N ASN A 203 -0.65 -2.25 -19.37
CA ASN A 203 -0.24 -3.37 -20.19
C ASN A 203 -0.97 -4.67 -19.80
N PHE A 204 -2.10 -4.95 -20.44
CA PHE A 204 -2.89 -6.15 -20.18
C PHE A 204 -2.31 -7.46 -20.74
N LYS A 205 -1.11 -7.44 -21.35
CA LYS A 205 -0.36 -8.66 -21.62
C LYS A 205 0.09 -9.33 -20.30
N HIS A 206 0.30 -8.54 -19.26
CA HIS A 206 0.54 -9.04 -17.93
C HIS A 206 -0.78 -9.43 -17.25
N LYS A 207 -1.04 -10.74 -17.14
CA LYS A 207 -2.28 -11.27 -16.54
C LYS A 207 -2.57 -10.72 -15.15
N SER A 208 -1.55 -10.39 -14.38
CA SER A 208 -1.67 -9.77 -13.06
C SER A 208 -2.38 -8.40 -13.08
N ASN A 209 -2.39 -7.69 -14.22
CA ASN A 209 -3.10 -6.43 -14.35
C ASN A 209 -4.62 -6.58 -14.36
N TYR A 210 -5.14 -7.74 -14.74
CA TYR A 210 -6.58 -8.02 -14.62
C TYR A 210 -7.02 -8.09 -13.15
N VAL A 211 -6.16 -8.60 -12.26
CA VAL A 211 -6.44 -8.62 -10.81
C VAL A 211 -6.54 -7.19 -10.27
N LEU A 212 -5.59 -6.31 -10.64
CA LEU A 212 -5.61 -4.90 -10.24
C LEU A 212 -6.82 -4.16 -10.83
N LEU A 213 -7.14 -4.41 -12.10
CA LEU A 213 -8.30 -3.80 -12.76
C LEU A 213 -9.60 -4.22 -12.06
N LEU A 214 -9.79 -5.52 -11.86
CA LEU A 214 -10.98 -6.05 -11.19
C LEU A 214 -11.12 -5.47 -9.78
N SER A 215 -10.05 -5.55 -8.98
CA SER A 215 -10.05 -5.01 -7.61
C SER A 215 -10.36 -3.52 -7.57
N GLY A 216 -9.77 -2.74 -8.49
CA GLY A 216 -10.02 -1.31 -8.60
C GLY A 216 -11.48 -0.99 -9.00
N VAL A 217 -12.05 -1.72 -9.95
CA VAL A 217 -13.44 -1.55 -10.38
C VAL A 217 -14.42 -1.86 -9.24
N ILE A 218 -14.28 -3.03 -8.58
CA ILE A 218 -15.20 -3.45 -7.51
C ILE A 218 -14.98 -2.69 -6.19
N SER A 219 -13.87 -1.95 -6.06
CA SER A 219 -13.67 -1.01 -4.93
C SER A 219 -14.63 0.18 -5.01
N ILE A 220 -15.22 0.45 -6.21
CA ILE A 220 -16.09 1.59 -6.50
C ILE A 220 -15.45 2.89 -5.97
N SER A 221 -14.17 3.06 -6.26
CA SER A 221 -13.40 4.24 -5.85
C SER A 221 -13.38 5.29 -6.95
N LEU A 222 -13.87 6.49 -6.64
CA LEU A 222 -13.80 7.61 -7.57
C LEU A 222 -12.34 7.90 -8.00
N ALA A 223 -11.40 7.79 -7.08
CA ALA A 223 -9.97 7.98 -7.35
C ALA A 223 -9.46 6.96 -8.38
N PHE A 224 -9.91 5.70 -8.33
CA PHE A 224 -9.55 4.70 -9.33
C PHE A 224 -9.95 5.15 -10.73
N TYR A 225 -11.22 5.52 -10.92
CA TYR A 225 -11.74 5.90 -12.23
C TYR A 225 -11.09 7.16 -12.76
N LEU A 226 -10.90 8.18 -11.92
CA LEU A 226 -10.23 9.42 -12.31
C LEU A 226 -8.78 9.18 -12.71
N LEU A 227 -8.01 8.42 -11.95
CA LEU A 227 -6.61 8.11 -12.26
C LEU A 227 -6.49 7.32 -13.57
N ILE A 228 -7.33 6.31 -13.79
CA ILE A 228 -7.33 5.54 -15.04
C ILE A 228 -7.69 6.43 -16.22
N LEU A 229 -8.73 7.26 -16.09
CA LEU A 229 -9.12 8.20 -17.15
C LEU A 229 -7.98 9.18 -17.49
N MET A 230 -7.36 9.79 -16.49
CA MET A 230 -6.19 10.65 -16.67
C MET A 230 -5.06 9.91 -17.39
N GLY A 231 -4.76 8.68 -16.95
CA GLY A 231 -3.73 7.85 -17.57
C GLY A 231 -3.98 7.54 -19.04
N LEU A 232 -5.22 7.24 -19.40
CA LEU A 232 -5.65 7.03 -20.80
C LEU A 232 -5.46 8.30 -21.65
N ILE A 233 -5.88 9.46 -21.13
CA ILE A 233 -5.70 10.75 -21.81
C ILE A 233 -4.21 11.02 -22.07
N PHE A 234 -3.34 10.85 -21.06
CA PHE A 234 -1.91 11.09 -21.23
C PHE A 234 -1.25 10.11 -22.20
N GLN A 235 -1.65 8.84 -22.20
CA GLN A 235 -1.12 7.84 -23.14
C GLN A 235 -1.54 8.13 -24.57
N THR A 236 -2.79 8.52 -24.78
CA THR A 236 -3.31 8.89 -26.11
C THR A 236 -2.61 10.12 -26.64
N ARG A 237 -2.42 11.15 -25.81
CA ARG A 237 -1.71 12.39 -26.18
C ARG A 237 -0.26 12.12 -26.58
N ARG A 238 0.47 11.24 -25.87
CA ARG A 238 1.82 10.83 -26.24
C ARG A 238 1.88 10.12 -27.59
N LYS A 239 0.92 9.26 -27.91
CA LYS A 239 0.86 8.57 -29.20
C LYS A 239 0.61 9.57 -30.35
N ILE A 240 -0.30 10.53 -30.18
CA ILE A 240 -0.58 11.56 -31.18
C ILE A 240 0.66 12.41 -31.45
N ILE A 241 1.36 12.85 -30.41
CA ILE A 241 2.59 13.65 -30.55
C ILE A 241 3.69 12.84 -31.25
N SER A 242 3.86 11.56 -30.92
CA SER A 242 4.86 10.69 -31.58
C SER A 242 4.54 10.31 -33.03
N LEU A 243 3.31 10.51 -33.49
CA LEU A 243 2.89 10.33 -34.89
C LEU A 243 3.01 11.63 -35.69
N ALA A 244 3.10 12.77 -35.02
CA ALA A 244 3.20 14.10 -35.64
C ALA A 244 4.66 14.59 -35.80
N ILE A 245 5.65 13.85 -35.28
CA ILE A 245 7.09 14.07 -35.42
C ILE A 245 7.70 13.01 -36.35
#